data_b83f7891db5f8673b3360f3232a85e79
#
_entry.id   b83f7891db5f8673b3360f3232a85e79
#
_cell.length_a   1.000
_cell.length_b   1.000
_cell.length_c   1.000
_cell.angle_alpha   90.00
_cell.angle_beta   90.00
_cell.angle_gamma   90.00
#
_symmetry.space_group_name_H-M   'P 1'
#
loop_
_entity.id
_entity.type
_entity.pdbx_description
1 polymer ?
#
loop_
_entity_poly.entity_id
_entity_poly.type
_entity_poly.pdbx_seq_one_letter_code
_entity_poly.pdbx_strand_id
1 'polypeptide(L)'
;VTCTVGYPERTPDRWPPPRGRRGPLQVADDVHVVTLGRGFPASNVYLVRSREAWALIDAGWAGDADTIRRTAESLFGPGARPAAILLTHIHPDHSAAAGELARSWDVPVHVHPVELPMAAGKYLPEFDMPLDHWVVMPIMRLLPARTRSRIEAVGDITDVARALPPGGVVPGLPDWEWIAAPGHTPGSVAYLRRRDGVLVSGDAVLTVDSNSVPGVLSGRRRLAGPPWYSTWDRRAARESIAALAALEPRVLAPGHGYPLAVGATEALRAFADDGRSRLRRRMDRLLVPVGDPRAERYRPPPPLYARLQWLGHALTALGLSPGYVVTLEVPGRHTGVLRRTNLVRAEHAGQDYLVSLTGESEWVRNVRAARGRVVLARRGRRREVTLVEVPPPDRAPVIRSYVLRAGRRRGSSTVGREARAFFGVGPDLAVEEIATVADRFPTFRVVPDTAEATIPSLRAGRRVDPVG
;
A
#
# COMPACT_ATOMS: atom_id res chain seq x y z
N VAL A 1 -15.05 -41.44 -7.03
CA VAL A 1 -15.16 -40.81 -8.35
C VAL A 1 -14.03 -39.77 -8.41
N THR A 2 -12.94 -40.11 -9.08
CA THR A 2 -11.79 -39.25 -9.33
C THR A 2 -12.22 -38.21 -10.36
N CYS A 3 -12.50 -36.97 -9.91
CA CYS A 3 -12.69 -35.84 -10.81
C CYS A 3 -11.39 -35.58 -11.56
N THR A 4 -11.36 -35.88 -12.83
CA THR A 4 -10.32 -35.41 -13.74
C THR A 4 -10.57 -33.93 -14.00
N VAL A 5 -9.88 -33.08 -13.22
CA VAL A 5 -9.76 -31.65 -13.51
C VAL A 5 -9.10 -31.55 -14.88
N GLY A 6 -9.79 -31.00 -15.86
CA GLY A 6 -9.31 -30.82 -17.23
C GLY A 6 -8.23 -29.75 -17.37
N TYR A 7 -7.22 -29.81 -16.52
CA TYR A 7 -6.02 -29.01 -16.67
C TYR A 7 -5.22 -29.60 -17.84
N PRO A 8 -4.91 -28.84 -18.88
CA PRO A 8 -4.05 -29.35 -19.94
C PRO A 8 -2.72 -29.76 -19.27
N GLU A 9 -2.22 -30.95 -19.55
CA GLU A 9 -0.94 -31.51 -19.03
C GLU A 9 0.26 -30.59 -19.24
N ARG A 10 0.10 -29.50 -20.02
CA ARG A 10 1.04 -28.40 -20.21
C ARG A 10 0.32 -27.05 -20.09
N THR A 11 0.12 -26.56 -18.87
CA THR A 11 -0.15 -25.13 -18.67
C THR A 11 1.05 -24.34 -19.22
N PRO A 12 0.80 -23.27 -20.01
CA PRO A 12 1.91 -22.43 -20.49
C PRO A 12 2.77 -21.98 -19.32
N ASP A 13 4.09 -22.08 -19.43
CA ASP A 13 5.03 -21.69 -18.37
C ASP A 13 4.99 -20.20 -18.03
N ARG A 14 4.33 -19.41 -18.87
CA ARG A 14 4.27 -17.93 -18.77
C ARG A 14 2.85 -17.41 -18.75
N TRP A 15 2.55 -16.58 -17.76
CA TRP A 15 1.32 -15.82 -17.64
C TRP A 15 1.53 -14.34 -18.08
N PRO A 16 0.55 -13.67 -18.71
CA PRO A 16 -0.74 -14.21 -19.15
C PRO A 16 -0.63 -15.06 -20.41
N PRO A 17 -1.62 -15.94 -20.67
CA PRO A 17 -1.62 -16.78 -21.87
C PRO A 17 -1.69 -15.93 -23.15
N PRO A 18 -1.15 -16.42 -24.28
CA PRO A 18 -1.30 -15.78 -25.59
C PRO A 18 -2.78 -15.60 -25.95
N ARG A 19 -3.13 -14.52 -26.66
CA ARG A 19 -4.53 -14.17 -27.00
C ARG A 19 -5.37 -15.30 -27.57
N GLY A 20 -4.81 -16.15 -28.43
CA GLY A 20 -5.50 -17.28 -29.04
C GLY A 20 -5.78 -18.46 -28.10
N ARG A 21 -5.37 -18.41 -26.83
CA ARG A 21 -5.56 -19.46 -25.80
C ARG A 21 -6.27 -18.97 -24.55
N ARG A 22 -7.08 -17.92 -24.65
CA ARG A 22 -7.76 -17.27 -23.50
C ARG A 22 -9.23 -17.68 -23.36
N GLY A 23 -9.62 -18.85 -23.84
CA GLY A 23 -10.96 -19.40 -23.55
C GLY A 23 -11.12 -19.72 -22.05
N PRO A 24 -12.37 -19.97 -21.61
CA PRO A 24 -12.62 -20.37 -20.23
C PRO A 24 -11.88 -21.67 -19.92
N LEU A 25 -11.18 -21.68 -18.79
CA LEU A 25 -10.48 -22.84 -18.26
C LEU A 25 -11.20 -23.31 -17.01
N GLN A 26 -11.59 -24.59 -16.99
CA GLN A 26 -12.17 -25.18 -15.78
C GLN A 26 -11.10 -25.38 -14.72
N VAL A 27 -11.29 -24.80 -13.54
CA VAL A 27 -10.37 -24.84 -12.40
C VAL A 27 -10.76 -25.92 -11.40
N ALA A 28 -12.04 -26.08 -11.22
CA ALA A 28 -12.68 -27.12 -10.41
C ALA A 28 -14.09 -27.37 -10.96
N ASP A 29 -14.82 -28.34 -10.42
CA ASP A 29 -16.20 -28.55 -10.79
C ASP A 29 -16.99 -27.25 -10.62
N ASP A 30 -17.72 -26.85 -11.70
CA ASP A 30 -18.52 -25.62 -11.71
C ASP A 30 -17.76 -24.31 -11.47
N VAL A 31 -16.44 -24.30 -11.62
CA VAL A 31 -15.59 -23.10 -11.49
C VAL A 31 -14.74 -22.93 -12.75
N HIS A 32 -14.97 -21.84 -13.47
CA HIS A 32 -14.23 -21.49 -14.68
C HIS A 32 -13.52 -20.16 -14.50
N VAL A 33 -12.26 -20.07 -14.96
CA VAL A 33 -11.50 -18.83 -15.00
C VAL A 33 -11.37 -18.32 -16.43
N VAL A 34 -11.44 -17.01 -16.59
CA VAL A 34 -11.10 -16.31 -17.84
C VAL A 34 -10.04 -15.26 -17.52
N THR A 35 -8.90 -15.30 -18.22
CA THR A 35 -7.88 -14.27 -18.11
C THR A 35 -8.14 -13.15 -19.09
N LEU A 36 -8.34 -11.94 -18.60
CA LEU A 36 -8.70 -10.74 -19.34
C LEU A 36 -7.56 -9.72 -19.41
N GLY A 37 -7.73 -8.65 -20.17
CA GLY A 37 -6.73 -7.59 -20.30
C GLY A 37 -5.59 -7.92 -21.25
N ARG A 38 -4.56 -7.05 -21.32
CA ARG A 38 -3.42 -7.18 -22.24
C ARG A 38 -2.11 -7.04 -21.48
N GLY A 39 -1.22 -8.04 -21.60
CA GLY A 39 0.09 -8.00 -20.96
C GLY A 39 -0.03 -8.01 -19.43
N PHE A 40 0.86 -7.31 -18.77
CA PHE A 40 0.71 -6.94 -17.38
C PHE A 40 0.05 -5.54 -17.34
N PRO A 41 -1.14 -5.38 -16.80
CA PRO A 41 -1.83 -6.12 -15.74
C PRO A 41 -3.07 -6.91 -16.25
N ALA A 42 -2.86 -8.09 -16.86
CA ALA A 42 -3.99 -8.99 -17.09
C ALA A 42 -4.53 -9.48 -15.74
N SER A 43 -5.86 -9.70 -15.65
CA SER A 43 -6.52 -10.19 -14.44
C SER A 43 -7.42 -11.39 -14.74
N ASN A 44 -7.78 -12.12 -13.72
CA ASN A 44 -8.66 -13.27 -13.80
C ASN A 44 -10.06 -12.90 -13.29
N VAL A 45 -11.07 -13.36 -13.98
CA VAL A 45 -12.46 -13.38 -13.50
C VAL A 45 -12.94 -14.82 -13.42
N TYR A 46 -13.86 -15.11 -12.52
CA TYR A 46 -14.36 -16.46 -12.30
C TYR A 46 -15.85 -16.52 -12.51
N LEU A 47 -16.28 -17.49 -13.35
CA LEU A 47 -17.69 -17.84 -13.53
C LEU A 47 -17.95 -19.11 -12.70
N VAL A 48 -18.75 -18.96 -11.67
CA VAL A 48 -18.96 -20.00 -10.65
C VAL A 48 -20.40 -20.40 -10.58
N ARG A 49 -20.70 -21.68 -10.79
CA ARG A 49 -22.03 -22.23 -10.64
C ARG A 49 -22.20 -22.85 -9.25
N SER A 50 -23.37 -22.68 -8.67
CA SER A 50 -23.81 -23.33 -7.45
C SER A 50 -25.26 -23.66 -7.59
N ARG A 51 -25.59 -24.98 -7.64
CA ARG A 51 -26.93 -25.51 -7.92
C ARG A 51 -27.45 -24.97 -9.26
N GLU A 52 -28.64 -24.32 -9.27
CA GLU A 52 -29.28 -23.76 -10.45
C GLU A 52 -28.79 -22.36 -10.84
N ALA A 53 -28.07 -21.69 -9.96
CA ALA A 53 -27.56 -20.32 -10.15
C ALA A 53 -26.06 -20.30 -10.46
N TRP A 54 -25.60 -19.20 -11.02
CA TRP A 54 -24.19 -18.89 -11.14
C TRP A 54 -23.92 -17.43 -10.76
N ALA A 55 -22.70 -17.12 -10.37
CA ALA A 55 -22.23 -15.78 -10.08
C ALA A 55 -20.90 -15.49 -10.79
N LEU A 56 -20.68 -14.21 -11.07
CA LEU A 56 -19.40 -13.72 -11.57
C LEU A 56 -18.58 -13.19 -10.39
N ILE A 57 -17.37 -13.71 -10.21
CA ILE A 57 -16.40 -13.16 -9.25
C ILE A 57 -15.37 -12.35 -10.03
N ASP A 58 -15.28 -11.06 -9.72
CA ASP A 58 -14.57 -10.00 -10.42
C ASP A 58 -15.06 -9.79 -11.87
N ALA A 59 -14.75 -8.62 -12.44
CA ALA A 59 -15.32 -8.18 -13.71
C ALA A 59 -14.28 -7.65 -14.72
N GLY A 60 -12.99 -7.69 -14.39
CA GLY A 60 -11.93 -7.24 -15.29
C GLY A 60 -11.91 -5.74 -15.55
N TRP A 61 -11.23 -5.35 -16.63
CA TRP A 61 -11.06 -3.97 -17.07
C TRP A 61 -12.28 -3.43 -17.82
N ALA A 62 -12.39 -2.11 -17.91
CA ALA A 62 -13.33 -1.47 -18.83
C ALA A 62 -13.10 -1.98 -20.26
N GLY A 63 -14.19 -2.43 -20.92
CA GLY A 63 -14.13 -3.05 -22.24
C GLY A 63 -14.05 -4.58 -22.26
N ASP A 64 -13.93 -5.25 -21.11
CA ASP A 64 -13.96 -6.72 -21.03
C ASP A 64 -15.39 -7.29 -20.94
N ALA A 65 -16.41 -6.44 -20.75
CA ALA A 65 -17.80 -6.83 -20.57
C ALA A 65 -18.31 -7.78 -21.67
N ASP A 66 -18.08 -7.47 -22.95
CA ASP A 66 -18.50 -8.31 -24.07
C ASP A 66 -17.83 -9.69 -24.07
N THR A 67 -16.58 -9.77 -23.65
CA THR A 67 -15.86 -11.04 -23.56
C THR A 67 -16.43 -11.89 -22.42
N ILE A 68 -16.76 -11.28 -21.30
CA ILE A 68 -17.38 -11.96 -20.16
C ILE A 68 -18.79 -12.46 -20.55
N ARG A 69 -19.62 -11.64 -21.19
CA ARG A 69 -20.97 -12.04 -21.65
C ARG A 69 -20.90 -13.23 -22.59
N ARG A 70 -20.09 -13.16 -23.65
CA ARG A 70 -19.93 -14.28 -24.61
C ARG A 70 -19.41 -15.54 -23.92
N THR A 71 -18.51 -15.41 -22.94
CA THR A 71 -18.05 -16.57 -22.18
C THR A 71 -19.16 -17.18 -21.32
N ALA A 72 -19.94 -16.34 -20.64
CA ALA A 72 -21.08 -16.80 -19.86
C ALA A 72 -22.09 -17.54 -20.71
N GLU A 73 -22.42 -17.00 -21.88
CA GLU A 73 -23.33 -17.66 -22.85
C GLU A 73 -22.77 -18.99 -23.38
N SER A 74 -21.46 -19.07 -23.61
CA SER A 74 -20.82 -20.31 -24.04
C SER A 74 -20.83 -21.41 -22.98
N LEU A 75 -20.79 -21.03 -21.70
CA LEU A 75 -20.79 -21.98 -20.59
C LEU A 75 -22.19 -22.34 -20.07
N PHE A 76 -23.11 -21.40 -20.10
CA PHE A 76 -24.41 -21.52 -19.42
C PHE A 76 -25.61 -21.38 -20.34
N GLY A 77 -25.36 -21.14 -21.65
CA GLY A 77 -26.39 -21.00 -22.68
C GLY A 77 -26.72 -19.56 -23.06
N PRO A 78 -27.38 -19.34 -24.19
CA PRO A 78 -27.75 -18.03 -24.69
C PRO A 78 -28.55 -17.22 -23.66
N GLY A 79 -28.21 -15.92 -23.49
CA GLY A 79 -28.88 -15.05 -22.53
C GLY A 79 -28.58 -15.37 -21.06
N ALA A 80 -27.55 -16.17 -20.78
CA ALA A 80 -27.16 -16.51 -19.42
C ALA A 80 -26.91 -15.25 -18.55
N ARG A 81 -27.57 -15.22 -17.40
CA ARG A 81 -27.54 -14.09 -16.44
C ARG A 81 -27.12 -14.59 -15.07
N PRO A 82 -26.11 -13.97 -14.39
CA PRO A 82 -25.73 -14.36 -13.06
C PRO A 82 -26.77 -13.95 -12.01
N ALA A 83 -26.74 -14.58 -10.85
CA ALA A 83 -27.51 -14.14 -9.70
C ALA A 83 -26.92 -12.84 -9.07
N ALA A 84 -25.60 -12.66 -9.19
CA ALA A 84 -24.88 -11.49 -8.69
C ALA A 84 -23.49 -11.38 -9.34
N ILE A 85 -22.92 -10.18 -9.30
CA ILE A 85 -21.49 -9.93 -9.47
C ILE A 85 -20.89 -9.73 -8.08
N LEU A 86 -19.80 -10.42 -7.81
CA LEU A 86 -19.13 -10.46 -6.52
C LEU A 86 -17.71 -9.92 -6.70
N LEU A 87 -17.35 -8.80 -6.06
CA LEU A 87 -15.99 -8.29 -6.16
C LEU A 87 -15.12 -8.81 -5.02
N THR A 88 -13.89 -9.21 -5.34
CA THR A 88 -12.87 -9.48 -4.33
C THR A 88 -12.37 -8.18 -3.72
N HIS A 89 -12.27 -7.12 -4.52
CA HIS A 89 -11.93 -5.76 -4.14
C HIS A 89 -12.21 -4.79 -5.30
N ILE A 90 -12.10 -3.47 -5.07
CA ILE A 90 -12.61 -2.47 -6.01
C ILE A 90 -11.52 -1.85 -6.93
N HIS A 91 -10.38 -2.51 -7.15
CA HIS A 91 -9.42 -2.02 -8.15
C HIS A 91 -9.95 -2.13 -9.57
N PRO A 92 -9.54 -1.21 -10.48
CA PRO A 92 -10.10 -1.12 -11.84
C PRO A 92 -9.96 -2.39 -12.68
N ASP A 93 -8.93 -3.19 -12.48
CA ASP A 93 -8.70 -4.46 -13.17
C ASP A 93 -9.57 -5.62 -12.66
N HIS A 94 -10.35 -5.37 -11.60
CA HIS A 94 -11.33 -6.31 -11.04
C HIS A 94 -12.76 -5.78 -11.11
N SER A 95 -12.94 -4.46 -11.19
CA SER A 95 -14.27 -3.84 -11.03
C SER A 95 -14.73 -2.99 -12.22
N ALA A 96 -13.85 -2.60 -13.14
CA ALA A 96 -14.20 -1.55 -14.11
C ALA A 96 -15.31 -1.93 -15.11
N ALA A 97 -15.49 -3.21 -15.45
CA ALA A 97 -16.64 -3.64 -16.26
C ALA A 97 -17.87 -4.03 -15.42
N ALA A 98 -17.78 -4.04 -14.08
CA ALA A 98 -18.86 -4.50 -13.21
C ALA A 98 -20.15 -3.69 -13.40
N GLY A 99 -20.04 -2.36 -13.50
CA GLY A 99 -21.20 -1.48 -13.68
C GLY A 99 -21.93 -1.73 -15.01
N GLU A 100 -21.19 -1.86 -16.11
CA GLU A 100 -21.76 -2.17 -17.43
C GLU A 100 -22.46 -3.53 -17.41
N LEU A 101 -21.80 -4.55 -16.87
CA LEU A 101 -22.36 -5.90 -16.77
C LEU A 101 -23.59 -5.93 -15.87
N ALA A 102 -23.53 -5.32 -14.70
CA ALA A 102 -24.62 -5.27 -13.74
C ALA A 102 -25.88 -4.64 -14.32
N ARG A 103 -25.73 -3.49 -15.00
CA ARG A 103 -26.86 -2.81 -15.66
C ARG A 103 -27.42 -3.63 -16.84
N SER A 104 -26.54 -4.28 -17.63
CA SER A 104 -26.97 -5.10 -18.76
C SER A 104 -27.69 -6.37 -18.34
N TRP A 105 -27.29 -6.96 -17.24
CA TRP A 105 -27.91 -8.17 -16.67
C TRP A 105 -29.00 -7.85 -15.63
N ASP A 106 -29.14 -6.59 -15.23
CA ASP A 106 -30.01 -6.14 -14.13
C ASP A 106 -29.79 -6.95 -12.85
N VAL A 107 -28.54 -6.97 -12.35
CA VAL A 107 -28.11 -7.70 -11.16
C VAL A 107 -27.26 -6.80 -10.25
N PRO A 108 -27.23 -7.05 -8.92
CA PRO A 108 -26.39 -6.28 -8.01
C PRO A 108 -24.91 -6.64 -8.14
N VAL A 109 -24.05 -5.67 -7.79
CA VAL A 109 -22.61 -5.85 -7.54
C VAL A 109 -22.38 -5.85 -6.05
N HIS A 110 -21.90 -6.95 -5.49
CA HIS A 110 -21.60 -7.03 -4.06
C HIS A 110 -20.14 -6.75 -3.78
N VAL A 111 -19.90 -5.85 -2.85
CA VAL A 111 -18.57 -5.45 -2.36
C VAL A 111 -18.51 -5.50 -0.85
N HIS A 112 -17.33 -5.60 -0.28
CA HIS A 112 -17.18 -5.49 1.18
C HIS A 112 -17.67 -4.13 1.66
N PRO A 113 -18.40 -4.02 2.81
CA PRO A 113 -18.95 -2.74 3.29
C PRO A 113 -17.95 -1.59 3.38
N VAL A 114 -16.70 -1.87 3.75
CA VAL A 114 -15.61 -0.88 3.84
C VAL A 114 -15.26 -0.27 2.47
N GLU A 115 -15.54 -0.94 1.36
CA GLU A 115 -15.26 -0.46 0.01
C GLU A 115 -16.44 0.24 -0.67
N LEU A 116 -17.61 0.23 -0.07
CA LEU A 116 -18.78 0.94 -0.63
C LEU A 116 -18.51 2.43 -0.92
N PRO A 117 -17.79 3.18 -0.07
CA PRO A 117 -17.43 4.56 -0.39
C PRO A 117 -16.59 4.71 -1.67
N MET A 118 -15.84 3.67 -2.05
CA MET A 118 -15.03 3.64 -3.27
C MET A 118 -15.87 3.36 -4.54
N ALA A 119 -17.11 2.90 -4.39
CA ALA A 119 -18.03 2.56 -5.49
C ALA A 119 -18.33 3.73 -6.43
N ALA A 120 -18.14 4.97 -5.99
CA ALA A 120 -18.28 6.19 -6.80
C ALA A 120 -17.12 6.41 -7.79
N GLY A 121 -16.16 5.49 -7.90
CA GLY A 121 -14.99 5.63 -8.76
C GLY A 121 -14.04 6.77 -8.36
N LYS A 122 -14.21 7.33 -7.15
CA LYS A 122 -13.43 8.45 -6.65
C LYS A 122 -12.31 7.99 -5.73
N TYR A 123 -11.18 8.69 -5.83
CA TYR A 123 -10.08 8.51 -4.92
C TYR A 123 -10.45 8.94 -3.49
N LEU A 124 -10.17 8.06 -2.53
CA LEU A 124 -10.37 8.31 -1.11
C LEU A 124 -9.01 8.39 -0.40
N PRO A 125 -8.64 9.55 0.19
CA PRO A 125 -7.33 9.75 0.81
C PRO A 125 -7.02 8.80 1.97
N GLU A 126 -8.02 8.27 2.66
CA GLU A 126 -7.87 7.29 3.74
C GLU A 126 -7.41 5.92 3.25
N PHE A 127 -7.58 5.62 1.97
CA PHE A 127 -7.18 4.37 1.32
C PHE A 127 -5.98 4.54 0.39
N ASP A 128 -5.18 5.59 0.62
CA ASP A 128 -4.03 5.96 -0.22
C ASP A 128 -2.99 4.83 -0.32
N MET A 129 -2.60 4.51 -1.54
CA MET A 129 -1.59 3.51 -1.87
C MET A 129 -0.38 4.18 -2.54
N PRO A 130 0.81 3.55 -2.52
CA PRO A 130 1.99 4.15 -3.15
C PRO A 130 1.78 4.53 -4.63
N LEU A 131 1.10 3.67 -5.41
CA LEU A 131 0.81 3.93 -6.82
C LEU A 131 -0.11 5.14 -7.00
N ASP A 132 -1.19 5.21 -6.21
CA ASP A 132 -2.12 6.33 -6.25
C ASP A 132 -1.43 7.63 -5.90
N HIS A 133 -0.67 7.61 -4.82
CA HIS A 133 0.01 8.80 -4.32
C HIS A 133 1.06 9.35 -5.28
N TRP A 134 1.91 8.48 -5.85
CA TRP A 134 3.07 8.88 -6.62
C TRP A 134 2.83 8.98 -8.12
N VAL A 135 1.80 8.30 -8.66
CA VAL A 135 1.55 8.21 -10.09
C VAL A 135 0.14 8.65 -10.46
N VAL A 136 -0.90 7.98 -9.93
CA VAL A 136 -2.28 8.19 -10.38
C VAL A 136 -2.75 9.60 -10.03
N MET A 137 -2.64 10.03 -8.79
CA MET A 137 -3.12 11.35 -8.36
C MET A 137 -2.38 12.52 -8.98
N PRO A 138 -1.04 12.52 -9.15
CA PRO A 138 -0.36 13.55 -9.93
C PRO A 138 -0.86 13.63 -11.37
N ILE A 139 -1.06 12.49 -12.05
CA ILE A 139 -1.59 12.45 -13.42
C ILE A 139 -3.02 12.98 -13.45
N MET A 140 -3.91 12.49 -12.56
CA MET A 140 -5.31 12.93 -12.50
C MET A 140 -5.45 14.44 -12.26
N ARG A 141 -4.55 15.05 -11.48
CA ARG A 141 -4.53 16.52 -11.23
C ARG A 141 -4.14 17.32 -12.48
N LEU A 142 -3.35 16.73 -13.38
CA LEU A 142 -2.93 17.40 -14.64
C LEU A 142 -3.99 17.26 -15.74
N LEU A 143 -4.94 16.33 -15.62
CA LEU A 143 -5.99 16.13 -16.62
C LEU A 143 -7.07 17.24 -16.53
N PRO A 144 -7.64 17.64 -17.69
CA PRO A 144 -8.80 18.51 -17.72
C PRO A 144 -9.97 17.90 -16.92
N ALA A 145 -10.76 18.74 -16.25
CA ALA A 145 -11.86 18.29 -15.40
C ALA A 145 -12.84 17.35 -16.13
N ARG A 146 -13.17 17.63 -17.39
CA ARG A 146 -14.06 16.77 -18.20
C ARG A 146 -13.48 15.37 -18.43
N THR A 147 -12.15 15.27 -18.66
CA THR A 147 -11.48 13.97 -18.85
C THR A 147 -11.47 13.19 -17.53
N ARG A 148 -11.16 13.85 -16.44
CA ARG A 148 -11.18 13.25 -15.10
C ARG A 148 -12.57 12.71 -14.75
N SER A 149 -13.62 13.52 -14.93
CA SER A 149 -15.00 13.06 -14.66
C SER A 149 -15.42 11.88 -15.53
N ARG A 150 -14.91 11.76 -16.76
CA ARG A 150 -15.17 10.58 -17.60
C ARG A 150 -14.47 9.34 -17.06
N ILE A 151 -13.23 9.46 -16.59
CA ILE A 151 -12.49 8.35 -15.99
C ILE A 151 -13.19 7.88 -14.69
N GLU A 152 -13.58 8.81 -13.83
CA GLU A 152 -14.32 8.53 -12.59
C GLU A 152 -15.67 7.85 -12.90
N ALA A 153 -16.39 8.31 -13.91
CA ALA A 153 -17.70 7.76 -14.29
C ALA A 153 -17.62 6.29 -14.80
N VAL A 154 -16.50 5.88 -15.39
CA VAL A 154 -16.31 4.47 -15.79
C VAL A 154 -16.27 3.54 -14.59
N GLY A 155 -15.68 3.98 -13.48
CA GLY A 155 -15.59 3.22 -12.22
C GLY A 155 -16.82 3.38 -11.32
N ASP A 156 -17.79 4.22 -11.68
CA ASP A 156 -18.96 4.48 -10.83
C ASP A 156 -19.98 3.33 -10.93
N ILE A 157 -20.11 2.60 -9.83
CA ILE A 157 -21.06 1.48 -9.66
C ILE A 157 -22.05 1.76 -8.50
N THR A 158 -22.18 3.00 -8.05
CA THR A 158 -22.95 3.38 -6.84
C THR A 158 -24.41 2.93 -6.92
N ASP A 159 -25.02 2.98 -8.09
CA ASP A 159 -26.41 2.60 -8.34
C ASP A 159 -26.66 1.08 -8.18
N VAL A 160 -25.69 0.26 -8.54
CA VAL A 160 -25.76 -1.20 -8.54
C VAL A 160 -25.01 -1.86 -7.38
N ALA A 161 -24.15 -1.12 -6.67
CA ALA A 161 -23.35 -1.64 -5.56
C ALA A 161 -24.21 -1.96 -4.33
N ARG A 162 -23.92 -3.09 -3.70
CA ARG A 162 -24.54 -3.54 -2.44
C ARG A 162 -23.46 -4.10 -1.53
N ALA A 163 -23.64 -3.95 -0.22
CA ALA A 163 -22.77 -4.59 0.76
C ALA A 163 -22.87 -6.11 0.69
N LEU A 164 -21.75 -6.82 0.82
CA LEU A 164 -21.76 -8.23 1.14
C LEU A 164 -22.50 -8.44 2.47
N PRO A 165 -23.42 -9.43 2.55
CA PRO A 165 -24.10 -9.75 3.80
C PRO A 165 -23.11 -10.19 4.88
N PRO A 166 -23.37 -9.88 6.17
CA PRO A 166 -22.53 -10.33 7.26
C PRO A 166 -22.52 -11.87 7.39
N GLY A 167 -21.58 -12.39 8.17
CA GLY A 167 -21.52 -13.83 8.49
C GLY A 167 -21.00 -14.72 7.36
N GLY A 168 -20.32 -14.15 6.36
CA GLY A 168 -19.71 -14.95 5.28
C GLY A 168 -20.68 -15.37 4.17
N VAL A 169 -21.93 -14.94 4.21
CA VAL A 169 -22.95 -15.32 3.21
C VAL A 169 -22.62 -14.72 1.84
N VAL A 170 -22.61 -15.57 0.80
CA VAL A 170 -22.32 -15.16 -0.58
C VAL A 170 -23.61 -15.16 -1.41
N PRO A 171 -24.09 -14.01 -1.88
CA PRO A 171 -25.28 -13.92 -2.73
C PRO A 171 -25.14 -14.76 -4.01
N GLY A 172 -26.15 -15.60 -4.29
CA GLY A 172 -26.16 -16.49 -5.46
C GLY A 172 -25.30 -17.75 -5.33
N LEU A 173 -24.48 -17.90 -4.30
CA LEU A 173 -23.59 -19.04 -4.11
C LEU A 173 -23.72 -19.63 -2.67
N PRO A 174 -24.79 -20.36 -2.36
CA PRO A 174 -25.10 -20.83 -0.99
C PRO A 174 -24.10 -21.84 -0.41
N ASP A 175 -23.26 -22.48 -1.19
CA ASP A 175 -22.19 -23.39 -0.78
C ASP A 175 -20.81 -22.72 -0.69
N TRP A 176 -20.77 -21.39 -0.85
CA TRP A 176 -19.59 -20.57 -0.70
C TRP A 176 -19.71 -19.65 0.51
N GLU A 177 -18.56 -19.25 1.04
CA GLU A 177 -18.46 -18.20 2.06
C GLU A 177 -17.43 -17.15 1.63
N TRP A 178 -17.66 -15.89 1.96
CA TRP A 178 -16.64 -14.87 1.85
C TRP A 178 -15.85 -14.73 3.15
N ILE A 179 -14.56 -14.47 3.01
CA ILE A 179 -13.61 -14.37 4.11
C ILE A 179 -12.87 -13.05 3.95
N ALA A 180 -12.84 -12.24 5.00
CA ALA A 180 -12.09 -10.99 5.00
C ALA A 180 -10.59 -11.27 4.81
N ALA A 181 -9.99 -10.62 3.84
CA ALA A 181 -8.56 -10.71 3.53
C ALA A 181 -7.93 -9.32 3.34
N PRO A 182 -8.10 -8.40 4.33
CA PRO A 182 -7.65 -7.03 4.21
C PRO A 182 -6.14 -6.92 4.01
N GLY A 183 -5.72 -5.85 3.34
CA GLY A 183 -4.30 -5.54 3.17
C GLY A 183 -3.95 -5.07 1.77
N HIS A 184 -4.33 -5.77 0.72
CA HIS A 184 -4.24 -5.23 -0.64
C HIS A 184 -5.12 -3.99 -0.76
N THR A 185 -6.39 -4.14 -0.45
CA THR A 185 -7.30 -3.05 -0.12
C THR A 185 -7.87 -3.26 1.29
N PRO A 186 -8.49 -2.24 1.92
CA PRO A 186 -9.05 -2.38 3.26
C PRO A 186 -10.21 -3.37 3.35
N GLY A 187 -10.98 -3.54 2.26
CA GLY A 187 -12.11 -4.43 2.17
C GLY A 187 -11.89 -5.63 1.26
N SER A 188 -10.64 -6.00 0.95
CA SER A 188 -10.36 -7.22 0.18
C SER A 188 -10.99 -8.44 0.85
N VAL A 189 -11.62 -9.29 0.03
CA VAL A 189 -12.20 -10.58 0.44
C VAL A 189 -11.71 -11.71 -0.45
N ALA A 190 -11.73 -12.92 0.10
CA ALA A 190 -11.58 -14.16 -0.63
C ALA A 190 -12.91 -14.94 -0.57
N TYR A 191 -13.17 -15.79 -1.56
CA TYR A 191 -14.34 -16.65 -1.59
C TYR A 191 -13.91 -18.11 -1.50
N LEU A 192 -14.44 -18.83 -0.52
CA LEU A 192 -14.10 -20.23 -0.23
C LEU A 192 -15.30 -21.16 -0.42
N ARG A 193 -15.10 -22.24 -1.14
CA ARG A 193 -16.02 -23.37 -1.19
C ARG A 193 -15.43 -24.53 -0.38
N ARG A 194 -16.00 -24.79 0.80
CA ARG A 194 -15.41 -25.75 1.77
C ARG A 194 -15.44 -27.20 1.30
N ARG A 195 -16.47 -27.61 0.56
CA ARG A 195 -16.66 -29.02 0.17
C ARG A 195 -15.45 -29.61 -0.56
N ASP A 196 -14.76 -28.82 -1.35
CA ASP A 196 -13.61 -29.22 -2.17
C ASP A 196 -12.39 -28.31 -2.03
N GLY A 197 -12.46 -27.32 -1.13
CA GLY A 197 -11.35 -26.45 -0.79
C GLY A 197 -10.94 -25.48 -1.92
N VAL A 198 -11.90 -25.03 -2.75
CA VAL A 198 -11.64 -24.02 -3.78
C VAL A 198 -11.64 -22.63 -3.14
N LEU A 199 -10.50 -21.93 -3.23
CA LEU A 199 -10.33 -20.58 -2.72
C LEU A 199 -10.06 -19.61 -3.87
N VAL A 200 -10.99 -18.68 -4.13
CA VAL A 200 -10.76 -17.51 -4.99
C VAL A 200 -10.17 -16.42 -4.09
N SER A 201 -8.88 -16.16 -4.24
CA SER A 201 -8.13 -15.29 -3.31
C SER A 201 -8.11 -13.82 -3.70
N GLY A 202 -8.63 -13.46 -4.89
CA GLY A 202 -8.38 -12.14 -5.45
C GLY A 202 -6.88 -11.83 -5.42
N ASP A 203 -6.55 -10.64 -5.02
CA ASP A 203 -5.16 -10.18 -4.93
C ASP A 203 -4.50 -10.39 -3.55
N ALA A 204 -5.19 -11.05 -2.61
CA ALA A 204 -4.54 -11.41 -1.34
C ALA A 204 -3.36 -12.37 -1.54
N VAL A 205 -3.47 -13.30 -2.52
CA VAL A 205 -2.40 -14.23 -2.91
C VAL A 205 -2.39 -14.36 -4.43
N LEU A 206 -1.24 -14.15 -5.04
CA LEU A 206 -1.01 -14.27 -6.48
C LEU A 206 -0.18 -15.51 -6.80
N THR A 207 -0.29 -15.99 -8.03
CA THR A 207 0.58 -17.06 -8.55
C THR A 207 1.55 -16.57 -9.62
N VAL A 208 1.71 -15.26 -9.73
CA VAL A 208 2.74 -14.57 -10.52
C VAL A 208 3.38 -13.48 -9.66
N ASP A 209 4.70 -13.33 -9.75
CA ASP A 209 5.43 -12.32 -8.96
C ASP A 209 5.32 -10.95 -9.63
N SER A 210 4.39 -10.14 -9.16
CA SER A 210 4.19 -8.74 -9.56
C SER A 210 5.08 -7.76 -8.80
N ASN A 211 5.89 -8.25 -7.84
CA ASN A 211 6.70 -7.43 -6.94
C ASN A 211 8.12 -7.21 -7.43
N SER A 212 8.52 -7.85 -8.52
CA SER A 212 9.85 -7.73 -9.10
C SER A 212 9.82 -7.61 -10.62
N VAL A 213 10.75 -6.83 -11.20
CA VAL A 213 10.88 -6.69 -12.66
C VAL A 213 11.11 -8.05 -13.34
N PRO A 214 12.01 -8.92 -12.85
CA PRO A 214 12.16 -10.25 -13.43
C PRO A 214 10.89 -11.11 -13.32
N GLY A 215 10.12 -10.98 -12.24
CA GLY A 215 8.85 -11.68 -12.06
C GLY A 215 7.82 -11.27 -13.10
N VAL A 216 7.63 -9.96 -13.27
CA VAL A 216 6.72 -9.39 -14.29
C VAL A 216 7.14 -9.81 -15.70
N LEU A 217 8.42 -9.68 -16.06
CA LEU A 217 8.91 -10.00 -17.39
C LEU A 217 8.85 -11.49 -17.70
N SER A 218 9.15 -12.35 -16.74
CA SER A 218 9.11 -13.81 -16.93
C SER A 218 7.71 -14.36 -16.97
N GLY A 219 6.76 -13.78 -16.21
CA GLY A 219 5.41 -14.31 -16.02
C GLY A 219 5.37 -15.74 -15.48
N ARG A 220 6.47 -16.20 -14.89
CA ARG A 220 6.57 -17.58 -14.37
C ARG A 220 5.68 -17.78 -13.16
N ARG A 221 5.12 -18.99 -13.03
CA ARG A 221 4.32 -19.37 -11.88
C ARG A 221 5.15 -19.33 -10.59
N ARG A 222 4.75 -18.44 -9.69
CA ARG A 222 5.34 -18.31 -8.36
C ARG A 222 4.36 -17.66 -7.42
N LEU A 223 4.16 -18.20 -6.22
CA LEU A 223 3.36 -17.54 -5.20
C LEU A 223 3.98 -16.21 -4.81
N ALA A 224 3.15 -15.20 -4.73
CA ALA A 224 3.49 -13.86 -4.33
C ALA A 224 2.36 -13.25 -3.50
N GLY A 225 2.70 -12.34 -2.60
CA GLY A 225 1.71 -11.46 -1.99
C GLY A 225 1.29 -10.35 -2.96
N PRO A 226 0.33 -9.52 -2.56
CA PRO A 226 -0.16 -8.44 -3.39
C PRO A 226 0.96 -7.48 -3.80
N PRO A 227 0.82 -6.76 -4.94
CA PRO A 227 1.83 -5.83 -5.42
C PRO A 227 2.06 -4.71 -4.40
N TRP A 228 3.31 -4.49 -4.02
CA TRP A 228 3.65 -3.53 -2.96
C TRP A 228 3.25 -2.09 -3.29
N TYR A 229 3.21 -1.74 -4.56
CA TYR A 229 2.90 -0.39 -5.04
C TYR A 229 1.40 -0.08 -5.02
N SER A 230 0.53 -1.10 -5.06
CA SER A 230 -0.93 -1.00 -4.98
C SER A 230 -1.49 -1.69 -3.72
N THR A 231 -0.71 -1.77 -2.65
CA THR A 231 -1.12 -2.40 -1.38
C THR A 231 -1.25 -1.36 -0.28
N TRP A 232 -2.46 -1.27 0.29
CA TRP A 232 -2.80 -0.35 1.37
C TRP A 232 -2.07 -0.69 2.69
N ASP A 233 -2.13 -1.94 3.15
CA ASP A 233 -1.46 -2.39 4.37
C ASP A 233 -0.76 -3.75 4.20
N ARG A 234 0.56 -3.71 4.14
CA ARG A 234 1.38 -4.91 3.96
C ARG A 234 1.41 -5.83 5.19
N ARG A 235 1.09 -5.32 6.36
CA ARG A 235 1.01 -6.14 7.57
C ARG A 235 -0.31 -6.92 7.54
N ALA A 236 -1.42 -6.24 7.34
CA ALA A 236 -2.72 -6.88 7.17
C ALA A 236 -2.70 -7.91 6.04
N ALA A 237 -2.07 -7.59 4.89
CA ALA A 237 -1.90 -8.53 3.78
C ALA A 237 -1.17 -9.82 4.20
N ARG A 238 -0.12 -9.74 5.03
CA ARG A 238 0.57 -10.93 5.53
C ARG A 238 -0.27 -11.73 6.53
N GLU A 239 -1.00 -11.05 7.39
CA GLU A 239 -1.93 -11.67 8.34
C GLU A 239 -3.04 -12.40 7.58
N SER A 240 -3.57 -11.78 6.52
CA SER A 240 -4.55 -12.38 5.62
C SER A 240 -3.99 -13.61 4.89
N ILE A 241 -2.76 -13.55 4.35
CA ILE A 241 -2.11 -14.70 3.72
C ILE A 241 -1.99 -15.86 4.71
N ALA A 242 -1.60 -15.60 5.95
CA ALA A 242 -1.49 -16.63 6.99
C ALA A 242 -2.86 -17.22 7.36
N ALA A 243 -3.90 -16.39 7.46
CA ALA A 243 -5.26 -16.81 7.72
C ALA A 243 -5.81 -17.68 6.57
N LEU A 244 -5.60 -17.27 5.31
CA LEU A 244 -6.01 -18.04 4.14
C LEU A 244 -5.25 -19.37 4.03
N ALA A 245 -3.97 -19.42 4.38
CA ALA A 245 -3.19 -20.66 4.42
C ALA A 245 -3.71 -21.64 5.48
N ALA A 246 -4.19 -21.14 6.62
CA ALA A 246 -4.79 -21.97 7.67
C ALA A 246 -6.13 -22.63 7.27
N LEU A 247 -6.76 -22.17 6.19
CA LEU A 247 -7.97 -22.79 5.62
C LEU A 247 -7.65 -24.04 4.80
N GLU A 248 -6.38 -24.31 4.52
CA GLU A 248 -5.89 -25.48 3.78
C GLU A 248 -6.56 -25.65 2.39
N PRO A 249 -6.61 -24.60 1.54
CA PRO A 249 -7.29 -24.70 0.26
C PRO A 249 -6.60 -25.73 -0.64
N ARG A 250 -7.39 -26.57 -1.28
CA ARG A 250 -6.89 -27.57 -2.24
C ARG A 250 -6.67 -26.97 -3.63
N VAL A 251 -7.43 -25.93 -3.94
CA VAL A 251 -7.33 -25.16 -5.19
C VAL A 251 -7.20 -23.68 -4.82
N LEU A 252 -6.17 -23.03 -5.34
CA LEU A 252 -5.98 -21.58 -5.22
C LEU A 252 -6.25 -20.91 -6.56
N ALA A 253 -7.22 -20.03 -6.59
CA ALA A 253 -7.71 -19.30 -7.75
C ALA A 253 -7.45 -17.79 -7.57
N PRO A 254 -6.30 -17.26 -8.05
CA PRO A 254 -5.85 -15.89 -7.77
C PRO A 254 -6.44 -14.87 -8.74
N GLY A 255 -6.38 -13.57 -8.36
CA GLY A 255 -6.67 -12.44 -9.25
C GLY A 255 -5.68 -12.33 -10.41
N HIS A 256 -4.40 -12.67 -10.18
CA HIS A 256 -3.35 -12.68 -11.20
C HIS A 256 -2.51 -13.95 -11.16
N GLY A 257 -2.22 -14.48 -12.34
CA GLY A 257 -1.50 -15.74 -12.50
C GLY A 257 -2.41 -16.94 -12.75
N TYR A 258 -1.81 -18.09 -13.03
CA TYR A 258 -2.58 -19.31 -13.23
C TYR A 258 -3.10 -19.88 -11.91
N PRO A 259 -4.35 -20.37 -11.85
CA PRO A 259 -4.82 -21.13 -10.70
C PRO A 259 -3.88 -22.30 -10.35
N LEU A 260 -3.80 -22.65 -9.10
CA LEU A 260 -3.01 -23.76 -8.59
C LEU A 260 -3.98 -24.86 -8.10
N ALA A 261 -4.18 -25.89 -8.90
CA ALA A 261 -5.11 -26.97 -8.60
C ALA A 261 -4.47 -28.19 -7.90
N VAL A 262 -3.14 -28.24 -7.86
CA VAL A 262 -2.37 -29.32 -7.21
C VAL A 262 -1.31 -28.71 -6.30
N GLY A 263 -1.22 -29.19 -5.07
CA GLY A 263 -0.23 -28.71 -4.10
C GLY A 263 -0.50 -27.29 -3.57
N ALA A 264 -1.72 -26.78 -3.68
CA ALA A 264 -2.05 -25.43 -3.24
C ALA A 264 -1.89 -25.26 -1.72
N THR A 265 -2.31 -26.22 -0.93
CA THR A 265 -2.18 -26.22 0.53
C THR A 265 -0.75 -26.09 0.99
N GLU A 266 0.11 -26.97 0.49
CA GLU A 266 1.54 -27.03 0.85
C GLU A 266 2.27 -25.77 0.38
N ALA A 267 2.00 -25.35 -0.85
CA ALA A 267 2.61 -24.16 -1.43
C ALA A 267 2.22 -22.90 -0.66
N LEU A 268 0.95 -22.74 -0.31
CA LEU A 268 0.45 -21.58 0.42
C LEU A 268 0.95 -21.56 1.87
N ARG A 269 1.02 -22.70 2.54
CA ARG A 269 1.66 -22.82 3.87
C ARG A 269 3.13 -22.41 3.82
N ALA A 270 3.91 -23.02 2.92
CA ALA A 270 5.32 -22.67 2.77
C ALA A 270 5.52 -21.18 2.48
N PHE A 271 4.65 -20.60 1.66
CA PHE A 271 4.68 -19.16 1.36
C PHE A 271 4.35 -18.27 2.57
N ALA A 272 3.33 -18.64 3.35
CA ALA A 272 2.96 -17.92 4.57
C ALA A 272 4.10 -17.97 5.61
N ASP A 273 4.81 -19.11 5.73
CA ASP A 273 5.95 -19.27 6.62
C ASP A 273 7.20 -18.53 6.12
N ASP A 274 7.46 -18.54 4.80
CA ASP A 274 8.60 -17.83 4.18
C ASP A 274 8.39 -16.30 4.16
N GLY A 275 7.20 -15.81 4.39
CA GLY A 275 6.86 -14.37 4.53
C GLY A 275 7.67 -13.64 5.61
N ARG A 276 8.51 -14.36 6.37
CA ARG A 276 9.58 -13.89 7.25
C ARG A 276 10.93 -13.80 6.54
N SER A 277 10.99 -13.79 5.21
CA SER A 277 12.16 -14.08 4.38
C SER A 277 13.38 -13.17 4.56
N ARG A 278 14.53 -13.74 4.15
CA ARG A 278 15.90 -13.16 4.17
C ARG A 278 15.98 -11.73 3.60
N LEU A 279 15.19 -11.40 2.58
CA LEU A 279 15.16 -10.06 1.98
C LEU A 279 14.58 -9.02 2.95
N ARG A 280 13.53 -9.37 3.70
CA ARG A 280 12.95 -8.51 4.73
C ARG A 280 13.94 -8.22 5.84
N ARG A 281 14.66 -9.27 6.35
CA ARG A 281 15.72 -9.05 7.35
C ARG A 281 16.84 -8.17 6.83
N ARG A 282 17.17 -8.27 5.54
CA ARG A 282 18.17 -7.41 4.90
C ARG A 282 17.66 -5.97 4.73
N MET A 283 16.41 -5.79 4.32
CA MET A 283 15.78 -4.46 4.21
C MET A 283 15.56 -3.83 5.58
N ASP A 284 15.12 -4.60 6.58
CA ASP A 284 14.96 -4.10 7.95
C ASP A 284 16.31 -3.62 8.51
N ARG A 285 17.41 -4.36 8.28
CA ARG A 285 18.77 -3.90 8.65
C ARG A 285 19.21 -2.62 7.96
N LEU A 286 18.69 -2.31 6.78
CA LEU A 286 19.03 -1.08 6.03
C LEU A 286 18.12 0.10 6.40
N LEU A 287 16.90 -0.16 6.82
CA LEU A 287 15.85 0.85 7.03
C LEU A 287 15.51 1.10 8.50
N VAL A 288 15.90 0.19 9.40
CA VAL A 288 15.64 0.32 10.84
C VAL A 288 16.95 0.65 11.56
N PRO A 289 16.96 1.61 12.51
CA PRO A 289 18.12 1.88 13.34
C PRO A 289 18.56 0.62 14.10
N VAL A 290 19.86 0.42 14.23
CA VAL A 290 20.43 -0.66 15.06
C VAL A 290 20.28 -0.28 16.52
N GLY A 291 20.03 -1.26 17.39
CA GLY A 291 19.91 -1.08 18.85
C GLY A 291 18.48 -1.03 19.37
N ASP A 292 18.33 -1.18 20.67
CA ASP A 292 17.05 -1.14 21.37
C ASP A 292 16.61 0.30 21.64
N PRO A 293 15.45 0.77 21.13
CA PRO A 293 14.95 2.12 21.41
C PRO A 293 14.69 2.37 22.90
N ARG A 294 14.52 1.32 23.69
CA ARG A 294 14.27 1.41 25.13
C ARG A 294 15.54 1.37 25.99
N ALA A 295 16.69 0.97 25.41
CA ALA A 295 17.95 0.86 26.14
C ALA A 295 18.95 1.97 25.81
N GLU A 296 19.01 2.42 24.55
CA GLU A 296 20.07 3.31 24.07
C GLU A 296 19.62 4.77 23.96
N ARG A 297 20.44 5.69 24.50
CA ARG A 297 20.21 7.15 24.39
C ARG A 297 20.49 7.72 23.01
N TYR A 298 21.32 7.05 22.22
CA TYR A 298 21.61 7.41 20.83
C TYR A 298 21.68 6.17 19.97
N ARG A 299 20.98 6.17 18.85
CA ARG A 299 21.07 5.14 17.81
C ARG A 299 21.42 5.80 16.48
N PRO A 300 22.46 5.33 15.79
CA PRO A 300 22.80 5.89 14.48
C PRO A 300 21.65 5.74 13.50
N PRO A 301 21.47 6.70 12.56
CA PRO A 301 20.45 6.59 11.55
C PRO A 301 20.68 5.35 10.67
N PRO A 302 19.61 4.77 10.08
CA PRO A 302 19.76 3.64 9.19
C PRO A 302 20.80 3.90 8.08
N PRO A 303 21.63 2.92 7.70
CA PRO A 303 22.72 3.13 6.74
C PRO A 303 22.27 3.70 5.39
N LEU A 304 21.09 3.27 4.89
CA LEU A 304 20.54 3.79 3.65
C LEU A 304 20.12 5.26 3.77
N TYR A 305 19.56 5.65 4.91
CA TYR A 305 19.18 7.03 5.19
C TYR A 305 20.40 7.94 5.24
N ALA A 306 21.48 7.51 5.90
CA ALA A 306 22.73 8.26 5.95
C ALA A 306 23.33 8.49 4.54
N ARG A 307 23.29 7.46 3.68
CA ARG A 307 23.81 7.54 2.30
C ARG A 307 22.99 8.45 1.38
N LEU A 308 21.65 8.51 1.58
CA LEU A 308 20.75 9.31 0.74
C LEU A 308 20.45 10.69 1.29
N GLN A 309 21.09 11.10 2.39
CA GLN A 309 20.83 12.38 3.04
C GLN A 309 21.08 13.59 2.13
N TRP A 310 22.12 13.53 1.28
CA TRP A 310 22.42 14.57 0.31
C TRP A 310 21.28 14.79 -0.71
N LEU A 311 20.66 13.69 -1.17
CA LEU A 311 19.50 13.74 -2.07
C LEU A 311 18.29 14.38 -1.38
N GLY A 312 18.07 14.05 -0.10
CA GLY A 312 17.04 14.67 0.73
C GLY A 312 17.25 16.20 0.84
N HIS A 313 18.48 16.67 1.00
CA HIS A 313 18.79 18.10 1.01
C HIS A 313 18.46 18.77 -0.32
N ALA A 314 18.88 18.18 -1.45
CA ALA A 314 18.59 18.70 -2.77
C ALA A 314 17.07 18.78 -3.04
N LEU A 315 16.32 17.72 -2.74
CA LEU A 315 14.86 17.69 -2.88
C LEU A 315 14.15 18.74 -2.00
N THR A 316 14.65 18.97 -0.77
CA THR A 316 14.07 19.95 0.14
C THR A 316 14.37 21.38 -0.33
N ALA A 317 15.58 21.63 -0.82
CA ALA A 317 15.98 22.92 -1.39
C ALA A 317 15.15 23.28 -2.64
N LEU A 318 14.89 22.30 -3.52
CA LEU A 318 14.04 22.46 -4.70
C LEU A 318 12.55 22.49 -4.40
N GLY A 319 12.16 22.20 -3.14
CA GLY A 319 10.75 22.17 -2.74
C GLY A 319 9.97 20.92 -3.17
N LEU A 320 10.68 19.90 -3.66
CA LEU A 320 10.11 18.61 -4.08
C LEU A 320 9.85 17.66 -2.90
N SER A 321 10.40 17.97 -1.71
CA SER A 321 10.08 17.21 -0.48
C SER A 321 8.68 17.59 0.05
N PRO A 322 8.03 16.69 0.85
CA PRO A 322 6.77 16.98 1.51
C PRO A 322 6.81 18.28 2.34
N GLY A 323 5.67 18.98 2.44
CA GLY A 323 5.56 20.30 3.09
C GLY A 323 6.02 20.38 4.53
N TYR A 324 6.07 19.25 5.21
CA TYR A 324 6.51 19.13 6.60
C TYR A 324 8.00 18.78 6.76
N VAL A 325 8.76 18.57 5.67
CA VAL A 325 10.21 18.36 5.72
C VAL A 325 10.92 19.69 5.61
N VAL A 326 11.83 19.95 6.54
CA VAL A 326 12.68 21.15 6.61
C VAL A 326 14.14 20.74 6.74
N THR A 327 15.05 21.58 6.25
CA THR A 327 16.49 21.46 6.51
C THR A 327 16.84 22.33 7.70
N LEU A 328 17.29 21.72 8.77
CA LEU A 328 17.91 22.40 9.91
C LEU A 328 19.34 22.74 9.55
N GLU A 329 19.73 23.99 9.69
CA GLU A 329 21.11 24.48 9.58
C GLU A 329 21.58 25.01 10.97
N VAL A 330 22.67 24.44 11.50
CA VAL A 330 23.20 24.79 12.80
C VAL A 330 24.74 24.73 12.77
N PRO A 331 25.47 25.66 13.41
CA PRO A 331 26.93 25.56 13.53
C PRO A 331 27.34 24.30 14.29
N GLY A 332 28.35 23.61 13.79
CA GLY A 332 28.97 22.48 14.50
C GLY A 332 29.69 22.96 15.75
N ARG A 333 29.39 22.40 16.92
CA ARG A 333 29.86 22.83 18.24
C ARG A 333 31.38 22.85 18.40
N HIS A 334 32.14 22.06 17.63
CA HIS A 334 33.59 21.97 17.70
C HIS A 334 34.29 22.77 16.59
N THR A 335 33.70 22.83 15.40
CA THR A 335 34.37 23.40 14.21
C THR A 335 33.77 24.72 13.73
N GLY A 336 32.58 25.09 14.22
CA GLY A 336 31.80 26.22 13.69
C GLY A 336 31.23 25.99 12.27
N VAL A 337 31.66 24.95 11.59
CA VAL A 337 31.19 24.66 10.23
C VAL A 337 29.69 24.36 10.23
N LEU A 338 28.96 25.02 9.34
CA LEU A 338 27.50 24.83 9.23
C LEU A 338 27.14 23.41 8.89
N ARG A 339 26.36 22.78 9.76
CA ARG A 339 25.83 21.42 9.58
C ARG A 339 24.38 21.49 9.13
N ARG A 340 24.00 20.61 8.21
CA ARG A 340 22.66 20.50 7.63
C ARG A 340 22.04 19.13 7.94
N THR A 341 20.80 19.13 8.38
CA THR A 341 20.05 17.89 8.66
C THR A 341 18.62 18.06 8.23
N ASN A 342 18.08 17.11 7.46
CA ASN A 342 16.65 17.10 7.12
C ASN A 342 15.85 16.51 8.27
N LEU A 343 14.83 17.22 8.69
CA LEU A 343 13.95 16.85 9.79
C LEU A 343 12.50 16.97 9.38
N VAL A 344 11.67 16.14 9.97
CA VAL A 344 10.21 16.23 9.87
C VAL A 344 9.72 17.21 10.94
N ARG A 345 8.95 18.18 10.50
CA ARG A 345 8.27 19.13 11.38
C ARG A 345 6.93 18.53 11.81
N ALA A 346 6.77 18.27 13.08
CA ALA A 346 5.49 17.92 13.68
C ALA A 346 4.71 19.18 14.04
N GLU A 347 3.39 19.06 14.07
CA GLU A 347 2.49 20.10 14.57
C GLU A 347 1.64 19.51 15.69
N HIS A 348 1.62 20.20 16.81
CA HIS A 348 0.82 19.84 17.97
C HIS A 348 0.24 21.11 18.61
N ALA A 349 -1.07 21.14 18.86
CA ALA A 349 -1.76 22.29 19.44
C ALA A 349 -1.41 23.64 18.76
N GLY A 350 -1.34 23.66 17.42
CA GLY A 350 -1.03 24.86 16.63
C GLY A 350 0.43 25.32 16.68
N GLN A 351 1.32 24.55 17.31
CA GLN A 351 2.75 24.83 17.41
C GLN A 351 3.57 23.81 16.60
N ASP A 352 4.70 24.27 16.05
CA ASP A 352 5.63 23.44 15.31
C ASP A 352 6.72 22.87 16.23
N TYR A 353 7.09 21.61 15.97
CA TYR A 353 8.11 20.89 16.75
C TYR A 353 9.04 20.08 15.85
N LEU A 354 10.26 19.87 16.34
CA LEU A 354 11.25 18.94 15.79
C LEU A 354 11.55 17.84 16.80
N VAL A 355 11.49 16.58 16.39
CA VAL A 355 11.73 15.41 17.26
C VAL A 355 12.97 14.67 16.78
N SER A 356 13.89 14.33 17.69
CA SER A 356 15.05 13.52 17.37
C SER A 356 14.74 12.04 17.45
N LEU A 357 14.56 11.39 16.30
CA LEU A 357 14.30 9.94 16.19
C LEU A 357 15.46 9.06 16.65
N THR A 358 16.66 9.61 16.63
CA THR A 358 17.90 8.90 16.96
C THR A 358 18.41 9.25 18.36
N GLY A 359 17.56 9.91 19.18
CA GLY A 359 17.91 10.31 20.53
C GLY A 359 18.92 11.47 20.56
N GLU A 360 19.96 11.36 21.39
CA GLU A 360 21.03 12.35 21.59
C GLU A 360 21.95 12.48 20.37
N SER A 361 21.39 12.86 19.24
CA SER A 361 22.08 13.00 17.96
C SER A 361 23.00 14.24 17.89
N GLU A 362 23.88 14.26 16.89
CA GLU A 362 24.79 15.38 16.68
C GLU A 362 24.07 16.73 16.48
N TRP A 363 22.94 16.72 15.75
CA TRP A 363 22.21 17.97 15.57
C TRP A 363 21.61 18.47 16.88
N VAL A 364 21.15 17.59 17.78
CA VAL A 364 20.65 17.95 19.11
C VAL A 364 21.73 18.63 19.94
N ARG A 365 22.94 18.04 19.97
CA ARG A 365 24.08 18.58 20.69
C ARG A 365 24.53 19.94 20.13
N ASN A 366 24.51 20.09 18.80
CA ASN A 366 24.84 21.36 18.15
C ASN A 366 23.78 22.44 18.44
N VAL A 367 22.47 22.09 18.43
CA VAL A 367 21.40 23.03 18.80
C VAL A 367 21.55 23.53 20.21
N ARG A 368 21.83 22.66 21.18
CA ARG A 368 22.07 23.07 22.58
C ARG A 368 23.29 23.98 22.70
N ALA A 369 24.39 23.66 22.00
CA ALA A 369 25.58 24.49 21.98
C ALA A 369 25.32 25.87 21.36
N ALA A 370 24.45 25.96 20.36
CA ALA A 370 24.01 27.20 19.74
C ALA A 370 22.90 27.93 20.55
N ARG A 371 22.58 27.46 21.77
CA ARG A 371 21.51 28.00 22.63
C ARG A 371 20.15 28.07 21.90
N GLY A 372 19.89 27.08 21.08
CA GLY A 372 18.66 26.96 20.30
C GLY A 372 18.58 27.79 19.02
N ARG A 373 19.53 28.72 18.75
CA ARG A 373 19.52 29.57 17.56
C ARG A 373 19.93 28.79 16.33
N VAL A 374 19.02 28.68 15.35
CA VAL A 374 19.20 27.86 14.14
C VAL A 374 18.48 28.49 12.96
N VAL A 375 18.76 27.97 11.75
CA VAL A 375 18.02 28.33 10.53
C VAL A 375 17.25 27.12 10.05
N LEU A 376 15.98 27.31 9.77
CA LEU A 376 15.17 26.35 9.03
C LEU A 376 15.06 26.78 7.57
N ALA A 377 15.46 25.90 6.66
CA ALA A 377 15.47 26.18 5.23
C ALA A 377 14.51 25.27 4.48
N ARG A 378 13.79 25.83 3.49
CA ARG A 378 12.89 25.09 2.59
C ARG A 378 12.56 25.93 1.35
N ARG A 379 12.55 25.32 0.16
CA ARG A 379 12.24 26.00 -1.14
C ARG A 379 13.05 27.28 -1.35
N GLY A 380 14.33 27.25 -1.02
CA GLY A 380 15.20 28.44 -1.10
C GLY A 380 14.94 29.52 -0.03
N ARG A 381 13.88 29.42 0.76
CA ARG A 381 13.61 30.33 1.87
C ARG A 381 14.32 29.84 3.13
N ARG A 382 14.94 30.76 3.85
CA ARG A 382 15.64 30.50 5.11
C ARG A 382 15.00 31.37 6.19
N ARG A 383 14.74 30.79 7.34
CA ARG A 383 14.11 31.46 8.47
C ARG A 383 14.91 31.20 9.72
N GLU A 384 15.35 32.23 10.39
CA GLU A 384 15.95 32.16 11.73
C GLU A 384 14.85 31.84 12.75
N VAL A 385 15.14 30.90 13.64
CA VAL A 385 14.23 30.45 14.68
C VAL A 385 15.01 30.07 15.92
N THR A 386 14.34 30.14 17.06
CA THR A 386 14.87 29.61 18.32
C THR A 386 14.15 28.26 18.62
N LEU A 387 14.95 27.22 18.81
CA LEU A 387 14.47 25.92 19.25
C LEU A 387 14.50 25.82 20.77
N VAL A 388 13.35 25.72 21.40
CA VAL A 388 13.20 25.57 22.86
C VAL A 388 12.94 24.11 23.17
N GLU A 389 13.84 23.51 23.96
CA GLU A 389 13.70 22.08 24.31
C GLU A 389 12.50 21.86 25.23
N VAL A 390 11.68 20.88 24.89
CA VAL A 390 10.49 20.48 25.63
C VAL A 390 10.90 19.60 26.80
N PRO A 391 10.41 19.86 28.03
CA PRO A 391 10.66 18.98 29.18
C PRO A 391 10.20 17.54 28.91
N PRO A 392 10.89 16.51 29.41
CA PRO A 392 10.55 15.11 29.15
C PRO A 392 9.09 14.74 29.41
N PRO A 393 8.42 15.19 30.49
CA PRO A 393 7.02 14.86 30.75
C PRO A 393 6.06 15.35 29.65
N ASP A 394 6.40 16.43 28.96
CA ASP A 394 5.53 17.08 27.97
C ASP A 394 5.76 16.58 26.53
N ARG A 395 6.73 15.68 26.32
CA ARG A 395 7.13 15.21 24.99
C ARG A 395 6.17 14.21 24.36
N ALA A 396 5.52 13.35 25.16
CA ALA A 396 4.74 12.23 24.64
C ALA A 396 3.62 12.62 23.67
N PRO A 397 2.79 13.64 23.91
CA PRO A 397 1.77 14.07 22.96
C PRO A 397 2.38 14.60 21.65
N VAL A 398 3.53 15.28 21.71
CA VAL A 398 4.24 15.79 20.53
C VAL A 398 4.81 14.65 19.70
N ILE A 399 5.44 13.66 20.34
CA ILE A 399 5.98 12.46 19.69
C ILE A 399 4.85 11.70 19.00
N ARG A 400 3.69 11.55 19.64
CA ARG A 400 2.49 10.95 19.02
C ARG A 400 2.08 11.71 17.76
N SER A 401 1.98 13.04 17.82
CA SER A 401 1.65 13.88 16.67
C SER A 401 2.69 13.77 15.55
N TYR A 402 3.97 13.67 15.91
CA TYR A 402 5.07 13.43 14.96
C TYR A 402 4.88 12.12 14.21
N VAL A 403 4.67 11.00 14.89
CA VAL A 403 4.51 9.67 14.27
C VAL A 403 3.26 9.64 13.39
N LEU A 404 2.16 10.20 13.83
CA LEU A 404 0.92 10.30 13.05
C LEU A 404 1.10 11.15 11.79
N ARG A 405 1.85 12.26 11.86
CA ARG A 405 2.10 13.13 10.70
C ARG A 405 3.07 12.49 9.71
N ALA A 406 4.14 11.90 10.17
CA ALA A 406 5.12 11.19 9.35
C ALA A 406 4.51 9.95 8.68
N GLY A 407 3.60 9.27 9.40
CA GLY A 407 2.95 8.04 8.96
C GLY A 407 1.69 8.22 8.10
N ARG A 408 0.89 9.27 8.30
CA ARG A 408 -0.40 9.48 7.61
C ARG A 408 -0.32 9.49 6.07
N ARG A 409 0.82 9.82 5.49
CA ARG A 409 1.03 9.81 4.04
C ARG A 409 1.58 8.48 3.49
N ARG A 410 1.81 7.47 4.36
CA ARG A 410 2.42 6.18 3.99
C ARG A 410 1.57 4.97 4.38
N GLY A 411 0.32 5.18 4.82
CA GLY A 411 -0.59 4.13 5.30
C GLY A 411 -0.41 3.77 6.78
N SER A 412 -1.45 3.21 7.40
CA SER A 412 -1.49 2.87 8.83
C SER A 412 -0.39 1.88 9.25
N SER A 413 0.01 0.97 8.37
CA SER A 413 1.12 0.02 8.61
C SER A 413 2.48 0.71 8.78
N THR A 414 2.66 1.88 8.18
CA THR A 414 3.91 2.66 8.31
C THR A 414 3.97 3.35 9.66
N VAL A 415 2.85 3.86 10.16
CA VAL A 415 2.76 4.47 11.51
C VAL A 415 3.16 3.45 12.57
N GLY A 416 2.55 2.27 12.59
CA GLY A 416 2.86 1.24 13.58
C GLY A 416 4.30 0.70 13.47
N ARG A 417 4.86 0.63 12.25
CA ARG A 417 6.25 0.23 12.02
C ARG A 417 7.22 1.29 12.53
N GLU A 418 7.01 2.57 12.23
CA GLU A 418 7.84 3.67 12.71
C GLU A 418 7.76 3.81 14.23
N ALA A 419 6.57 3.69 14.82
CA ALA A 419 6.37 3.68 16.25
C ALA A 419 7.22 2.61 16.94
N ARG A 420 7.15 1.38 16.44
CA ARG A 420 7.92 0.25 17.00
C ARG A 420 9.43 0.35 16.72
N ALA A 421 9.82 0.73 15.49
CA ALA A 421 11.23 0.75 15.08
C ALA A 421 12.02 1.91 15.71
N PHE A 422 11.42 3.08 15.82
CA PHE A 422 12.10 4.28 16.32
C PHE A 422 11.85 4.51 17.82
N PHE A 423 10.64 4.28 18.29
CA PHE A 423 10.26 4.60 19.67
C PHE A 423 10.05 3.35 20.55
N GLY A 424 9.95 2.16 19.98
CA GLY A 424 9.71 0.93 20.73
C GLY A 424 8.30 0.83 21.33
N VAL A 425 7.32 1.56 20.77
CA VAL A 425 5.94 1.63 21.26
C VAL A 425 4.96 0.91 20.33
N GLY A 426 3.79 0.56 20.86
CA GLY A 426 2.73 -0.13 20.13
C GLY A 426 2.16 0.67 18.95
N PRO A 427 1.40 0.04 18.06
CA PRO A 427 0.85 0.67 16.86
C PRO A 427 -0.28 1.66 17.14
N ASP A 428 -0.95 1.54 18.28
CA ASP A 428 -2.01 2.39 18.81
C ASP A 428 -1.51 3.73 19.36
N LEU A 429 -0.17 3.86 19.54
CA LEU A 429 0.48 5.09 19.98
C LEU A 429 -0.14 5.65 21.27
N ALA A 430 -0.40 4.79 22.27
CA ALA A 430 -0.87 5.23 23.56
C ALA A 430 0.10 6.25 24.17
N VAL A 431 -0.41 7.39 24.65
CA VAL A 431 0.43 8.49 25.16
C VAL A 431 1.19 8.02 26.40
N GLU A 432 0.58 7.19 27.21
CA GLU A 432 1.15 6.59 28.41
C GLU A 432 2.36 5.71 28.09
N GLU A 433 2.27 4.91 27.01
CA GLU A 433 3.38 4.08 26.57
C GLU A 433 4.52 4.95 25.99
N ILE A 434 4.19 5.97 25.21
CA ILE A 434 5.18 6.92 24.67
C ILE A 434 5.88 7.67 25.81
N ALA A 435 5.15 8.02 26.87
CA ALA A 435 5.72 8.72 28.03
C ALA A 435 6.84 7.91 28.71
N THR A 436 6.78 6.58 28.70
CA THR A 436 7.82 5.72 29.30
C THR A 436 9.18 5.80 28.59
N VAL A 437 9.22 6.31 27.37
CA VAL A 437 10.43 6.42 26.53
C VAL A 437 10.75 7.86 26.09
N ALA A 438 9.88 8.82 26.39
CA ALA A 438 9.93 10.19 25.89
C ALA A 438 11.18 10.97 26.32
N ASP A 439 11.77 10.62 27.47
CA ASP A 439 13.04 11.22 27.98
C ASP A 439 14.21 11.02 27.01
N ARG A 440 14.19 9.96 26.21
CA ARG A 440 15.25 9.57 25.25
C ARG A 440 15.16 10.28 23.92
N PHE A 441 14.04 10.93 23.63
CA PHE A 441 13.79 11.59 22.36
C PHE A 441 13.71 13.11 22.53
N PRO A 442 14.86 13.82 22.48
CA PRO A 442 14.88 15.27 22.53
C PRO A 442 13.89 15.87 21.53
N THR A 443 13.03 16.73 22.04
CA THR A 443 11.94 17.36 21.31
C THR A 443 12.08 18.88 21.50
N PHE A 444 11.98 19.62 20.40
CA PHE A 444 12.15 21.07 20.40
C PHE A 444 10.94 21.75 19.82
N ARG A 445 10.41 22.75 20.53
CA ARG A 445 9.41 23.66 20.00
C ARG A 445 10.09 24.70 19.14
N VAL A 446 9.53 24.99 17.95
CA VAL A 446 10.01 26.01 17.04
C VAL A 446 9.38 27.35 17.41
N VAL A 447 10.19 28.29 17.86
CA VAL A 447 9.76 29.65 18.16
C VAL A 447 10.30 30.58 17.07
N PRO A 448 9.45 31.28 16.33
CA PRO A 448 9.91 32.28 15.37
C PRO A 448 10.62 33.43 16.09
N ASP A 449 11.79 33.85 15.58
CA ASP A 449 12.31 35.12 16.01
C ASP A 449 11.42 36.24 15.45
N THR A 450 11.04 37.17 16.30
CA THR A 450 10.04 38.23 16.04
C THR A 450 10.47 39.30 15.02
N ALA A 451 11.59 39.10 14.33
CA ALA A 451 12.00 39.93 13.20
C ALA A 451 11.79 39.15 11.88
N GLU A 452 10.80 39.58 11.10
CA GLU A 452 10.63 39.14 9.70
C GLU A 452 11.82 39.59 8.85
N ALA A 453 12.92 38.84 8.85
CA ALA A 453 13.97 38.97 7.85
C ALA A 453 13.96 37.74 6.94
N THR A 454 13.25 37.81 5.84
CA THR A 454 13.44 36.91 4.70
C THR A 454 14.80 37.24 4.09
N ILE A 455 15.85 36.47 4.45
CA ILE A 455 17.18 36.62 3.84
C ILE A 455 17.09 36.06 2.41
N PRO A 456 17.32 36.84 1.34
CA PRO A 456 17.38 36.33 -0.03
C PRO A 456 18.53 35.34 -0.18
N SER A 457 18.34 34.31 -1.00
CA SER A 457 19.40 33.36 -1.36
C SER A 457 20.57 34.12 -1.98
N LEU A 458 21.72 34.06 -1.36
CA LEU A 458 22.99 34.42 -2.03
C LEU A 458 23.17 33.46 -3.21
N ARG A 459 22.99 33.98 -4.43
CA ARG A 459 23.41 33.31 -5.67
C ARG A 459 24.90 33.01 -5.53
N ALA A 460 25.29 31.76 -5.70
CA ALA A 460 26.65 31.36 -5.94
C ALA A 460 27.16 32.09 -7.21
N GLY A 461 27.94 33.12 -7.00
CA GLY A 461 28.52 33.92 -8.08
C GLY A 461 29.88 34.43 -7.65
N ARG A 462 30.91 33.63 -7.94
CA ARG A 462 32.18 34.04 -8.57
C ARG A 462 33.12 32.83 -8.60
N ARG A 463 33.36 32.38 -9.82
CA ARG A 463 34.58 31.64 -10.13
C ARG A 463 35.74 32.57 -9.80
N VAL A 464 36.71 32.07 -9.06
CA VAL A 464 38.04 32.63 -8.99
C VAL A 464 38.90 31.80 -9.94
N ASP A 465 39.34 32.40 -11.01
CA ASP A 465 40.30 31.79 -11.93
C ASP A 465 41.65 31.59 -11.20
N PRO A 466 42.39 30.52 -11.51
CA PRO A 466 43.71 30.32 -10.92
C PRO A 466 44.72 31.21 -11.69
N VAL A 467 45.45 32.05 -10.96
CA VAL A 467 46.64 32.72 -11.46
C VAL A 467 47.80 32.23 -10.61
N GLY A 468 48.87 31.77 -11.35
CA GLY A 468 50.22 31.59 -10.89
C GLY A 468 50.56 30.25 -10.25
#